data_4bdc08bd18b306436df4e0cff16a0f91
#
_entry.id   4bdc08bd18b306436df4e0cff16a0f91
#
_cell.length_a   1.000
_cell.length_b   1.000
_cell.length_c   1.000
_cell.angle_alpha   90.00
_cell.angle_beta   90.00
_cell.angle_gamma   90.00
#
_symmetry.space_group_name_H-M   'P 1'
#
loop_
_entity.id
_entity.type
_entity.pdbx_description
1 polymer ?
#
loop_
_entity_poly.entity_id
_entity_poly.type
_entity_poly.pdbx_seq_one_letter_code
_entity_poly.pdbx_strand_id
1 'polypeptide(L)'
;MAKIEEDEGTRRDFLFYATGGVAAVGTGAAVWPLINQMNPSADVKALASIRVDISDVEPGTQLTVKWLGKPVFIRRRTESEIKEAEDVNVEELLDNLARNDNIPEASADDQNRSLDESGEWLVMMGVCTHLGCVPLGDGAGEFNGWFCPCHGSCLLYTSPSPRD
;
A
#
# COMPACT_ATOMS: atom_id res chain seq x y z
N MET A 1 -6.49 -19.74 -59.76
CA MET A 1 -5.89 -18.49 -59.32
C MET A 1 -6.98 -17.43 -59.43
N ALA A 2 -7.57 -17.03 -58.31
CA ALA A 2 -8.56 -15.98 -58.28
C ALA A 2 -7.83 -14.63 -58.43
N LYS A 3 -8.18 -13.87 -59.46
CA LYS A 3 -7.72 -12.49 -59.65
C LYS A 3 -8.37 -11.66 -58.56
N ILE A 4 -7.54 -11.08 -57.68
CA ILE A 4 -7.96 -10.02 -56.80
C ILE A 4 -8.11 -8.79 -57.69
N GLU A 5 -9.35 -8.38 -58.01
CA GLU A 5 -9.61 -7.09 -58.62
C GLU A 5 -9.23 -6.04 -57.57
N GLU A 6 -8.24 -5.23 -57.88
CA GLU A 6 -7.93 -4.02 -57.10
C GLU A 6 -9.11 -3.07 -57.33
N ASP A 7 -9.91 -2.90 -56.28
CA ASP A 7 -10.98 -1.92 -56.24
C ASP A 7 -10.35 -0.51 -56.24
N GLU A 8 -10.39 0.18 -57.40
CA GLU A 8 -9.91 1.55 -57.48
C GLU A 8 -10.78 2.43 -56.59
N GLY A 9 -10.25 2.86 -55.46
CA GLY A 9 -10.93 3.69 -54.47
C GLY A 9 -11.59 4.92 -55.11
N THR A 10 -12.87 5.10 -54.84
CA THR A 10 -13.66 6.19 -55.40
C THR A 10 -13.51 7.47 -54.54
N ARG A 11 -13.90 8.65 -55.13
CA ARG A 11 -13.97 9.92 -54.35
C ARG A 11 -14.85 9.78 -53.09
N ARG A 12 -15.86 8.93 -53.17
CA ARG A 12 -16.75 8.62 -52.05
C ARG A 12 -15.99 7.92 -50.91
N ASP A 13 -15.17 6.93 -51.24
CA ASP A 13 -14.38 6.19 -50.26
C ASP A 13 -13.37 7.10 -49.57
N PHE A 14 -12.74 7.99 -50.35
CA PHE A 14 -11.86 9.02 -49.77
C PHE A 14 -12.59 9.90 -48.73
N LEU A 15 -13.81 10.37 -49.08
CA LEU A 15 -14.60 11.19 -48.16
C LEU A 15 -15.01 10.42 -46.91
N PHE A 16 -15.36 9.14 -47.04
CA PHE A 16 -15.66 8.30 -45.89
C PHE A 16 -14.44 8.13 -44.97
N TYR A 17 -13.26 7.80 -45.49
CA TYR A 17 -12.06 7.66 -44.73
C TYR A 17 -11.60 8.98 -44.09
N ALA A 18 -11.67 10.08 -44.84
CA ALA A 18 -11.33 11.39 -44.31
C ALA A 18 -12.26 11.82 -43.18
N THR A 19 -13.57 11.65 -43.36
CA THR A 19 -14.56 11.97 -42.32
C THR A 19 -14.41 11.08 -41.13
N GLY A 20 -14.21 9.76 -41.32
CA GLY A 20 -13.97 8.80 -40.27
C GLY A 20 -12.70 9.14 -39.46
N GLY A 21 -11.63 9.49 -40.15
CA GLY A 21 -10.37 9.92 -39.52
C GLY A 21 -10.53 11.18 -38.65
N VAL A 22 -11.16 12.21 -39.19
CA VAL A 22 -11.44 13.45 -38.46
C VAL A 22 -12.37 13.19 -37.26
N ALA A 23 -13.39 12.37 -37.43
CA ALA A 23 -14.30 12.00 -36.34
C ALA A 23 -13.56 11.21 -35.23
N ALA A 24 -12.69 10.27 -35.60
CA ALA A 24 -11.91 9.52 -34.64
C ALA A 24 -10.96 10.42 -33.82
N VAL A 25 -10.26 11.34 -34.51
CA VAL A 25 -9.38 12.31 -33.83
C VAL A 25 -10.19 13.25 -32.93
N GLY A 26 -11.32 13.77 -33.42
CA GLY A 26 -12.20 14.63 -32.61
C GLY A 26 -12.75 13.93 -31.37
N THR A 27 -13.18 12.68 -31.53
CA THR A 27 -13.64 11.86 -30.39
C THR A 27 -12.51 11.59 -29.40
N GLY A 28 -11.32 11.21 -29.88
CA GLY A 28 -10.15 11.01 -29.03
C GLY A 28 -9.77 12.27 -28.27
N ALA A 29 -9.78 13.43 -28.92
CA ALA A 29 -9.50 14.72 -28.28
C ALA A 29 -10.55 15.10 -27.22
N ALA A 30 -11.81 14.76 -27.43
CA ALA A 30 -12.88 15.01 -26.46
C ALA A 30 -12.84 14.04 -25.26
N VAL A 31 -12.50 12.77 -25.50
CA VAL A 31 -12.48 11.73 -24.46
C VAL A 31 -11.21 11.81 -23.61
N TRP A 32 -10.07 12.18 -24.19
CA TRP A 32 -8.79 12.26 -23.49
C TRP A 32 -8.82 13.08 -22.19
N PRO A 33 -9.37 14.32 -22.17
CA PRO A 33 -9.47 15.09 -20.92
C PRO A 33 -10.30 14.38 -19.84
N LEU A 34 -11.35 13.64 -20.23
CA LEU A 34 -12.21 12.90 -19.30
C LEU A 34 -11.43 11.74 -18.64
N ILE A 35 -10.60 11.06 -19.41
CA ILE A 35 -9.71 10.01 -18.88
C ILE A 35 -8.62 10.65 -18.01
N ASN A 36 -8.01 11.73 -18.49
CA ASN A 36 -6.90 12.38 -17.80
C ASN A 36 -7.29 12.99 -16.44
N GLN A 37 -8.54 13.45 -16.27
CA GLN A 37 -9.03 13.94 -14.97
C GLN A 37 -9.18 12.84 -13.91
N MET A 38 -9.14 11.55 -14.27
CA MET A 38 -9.10 10.43 -13.31
C MET A 38 -7.72 10.26 -12.69
N ASN A 39 -6.67 10.88 -13.22
CA ASN A 39 -5.36 10.87 -12.64
C ASN A 39 -5.33 11.66 -11.30
N PRO A 40 -4.50 11.24 -10.34
CA PRO A 40 -4.31 11.98 -9.10
C PRO A 40 -3.92 13.44 -9.36
N SER A 41 -4.54 14.36 -8.61
CA SER A 41 -4.22 15.79 -8.69
C SER A 41 -2.77 16.07 -8.28
N ALA A 42 -2.25 17.23 -8.66
CA ALA A 42 -0.91 17.65 -8.27
C ALA A 42 -0.72 17.71 -6.75
N ASP A 43 -1.77 18.10 -6.01
CA ASP A 43 -1.77 18.17 -4.55
C ASP A 43 -1.64 16.79 -3.91
N VAL A 44 -2.37 15.80 -4.44
CA VAL A 44 -2.26 14.40 -3.99
C VAL A 44 -0.87 13.84 -4.26
N LYS A 45 -0.29 14.16 -5.42
CA LYS A 45 1.08 13.73 -5.76
C LYS A 45 2.13 14.40 -4.88
N ALA A 46 1.95 15.67 -4.54
CA ALA A 46 2.84 16.41 -3.65
C ALA A 46 2.85 15.84 -2.22
N LEU A 47 1.69 15.33 -1.77
CA LEU A 47 1.52 14.70 -0.45
C LEU A 47 1.84 13.19 -0.45
N ALA A 48 2.22 12.62 -1.60
CA ALA A 48 2.47 11.18 -1.74
C ALA A 48 3.71 10.70 -0.97
N SER A 49 4.61 11.60 -0.59
CA SER A 49 5.78 11.27 0.23
C SER A 49 5.99 12.31 1.32
N ILE A 50 6.40 11.85 2.49
CA ILE A 50 6.85 12.70 3.60
C ILE A 50 8.25 12.28 4.02
N ARG A 51 9.01 13.23 4.54
CA ARG A 51 10.30 12.96 5.18
C ARG A 51 10.13 13.13 6.67
N VAL A 52 10.57 12.14 7.43
CA VAL A 52 10.51 12.13 8.88
C VAL A 52 11.92 11.96 9.39
N ASP A 53 12.34 12.82 10.30
CA ASP A 53 13.58 12.66 11.04
C ASP A 53 13.35 11.65 12.18
N ILE A 54 14.11 10.58 12.18
CA ILE A 54 14.02 9.49 13.14
C ILE A 54 15.22 9.44 14.09
N SER A 55 16.15 10.40 13.99
CA SER A 55 17.40 10.40 14.78
C SER A 55 17.18 10.47 16.29
N ASP A 56 16.10 11.13 16.72
CA ASP A 56 15.78 11.33 18.13
C ASP A 56 14.86 10.23 18.71
N VAL A 57 14.52 9.22 17.93
CA VAL A 57 13.68 8.12 18.41
C VAL A 57 14.51 7.15 19.24
N GLU A 58 14.22 7.04 20.54
CA GLU A 58 14.91 6.12 21.45
C GLU A 58 14.45 4.68 21.25
N PRO A 59 15.33 3.67 21.50
CA PRO A 59 14.93 2.27 21.51
C PRO A 59 13.74 2.02 22.44
N GLY A 60 12.77 1.23 21.99
CA GLY A 60 11.54 0.96 22.73
C GLY A 60 10.48 2.05 22.62
N THR A 61 10.71 3.10 21.87
CA THR A 61 9.72 4.19 21.66
C THR A 61 9.10 4.15 20.27
N GLN A 62 7.94 4.79 20.15
CA GLN A 62 7.17 4.89 18.92
C GLN A 62 6.89 6.34 18.56
N LEU A 63 7.21 6.70 17.33
CA LEU A 63 6.78 7.94 16.71
C LEU A 63 5.55 7.68 15.83
N THR A 64 4.52 8.49 15.99
CA THR A 64 3.32 8.43 15.13
C THR A 64 3.27 9.64 14.23
N VAL A 65 3.24 9.42 12.93
CA VAL A 65 3.14 10.47 11.92
C VAL A 65 1.88 10.30 11.09
N LYS A 66 1.33 11.39 10.58
CA LYS A 66 0.16 11.34 9.70
C LYS A 66 0.60 11.39 8.24
N TRP A 67 0.25 10.36 7.47
CA TRP A 67 0.52 10.30 6.03
C TRP A 67 -0.77 9.96 5.27
N LEU A 68 -1.12 10.78 4.26
CA LEU A 68 -2.35 10.63 3.48
C LEU A 68 -3.62 10.45 4.33
N GLY A 69 -3.67 11.14 5.49
CA GLY A 69 -4.81 11.06 6.40
C GLY A 69 -4.82 9.85 7.35
N LYS A 70 -3.89 8.93 7.20
CA LYS A 70 -3.75 7.73 8.05
C LYS A 70 -2.55 7.87 8.98
N PRO A 71 -2.59 7.28 10.18
CA PRO A 71 -1.43 7.22 11.06
C PRO A 71 -0.43 6.20 10.52
N VAL A 72 0.85 6.54 10.60
CA VAL A 72 1.98 5.63 10.37
C VAL A 72 2.76 5.54 11.66
N PHE A 73 2.97 4.35 12.14
CA PHE A 73 3.79 4.05 13.30
C PHE A 73 5.21 3.77 12.86
N ILE A 74 6.16 4.44 13.48
CA ILE A 74 7.59 4.25 13.33
C ILE A 74 8.10 3.87 14.70
N ARG A 75 8.44 2.60 14.90
CA ARG A 75 8.93 2.07 16.18
C ARG A 75 10.38 1.68 16.05
N ARG A 76 11.18 2.12 17.01
CA ARG A 76 12.53 1.62 17.19
C ARG A 76 12.49 0.51 18.25
N ARG A 77 12.62 -0.74 17.80
CA ARG A 77 12.50 -1.91 18.66
C ARG A 77 13.75 -2.10 19.53
N THR A 78 13.55 -2.71 20.69
CA THR A 78 14.63 -3.18 21.55
C THR A 78 15.08 -4.56 21.11
N GLU A 79 16.27 -5.01 21.54
CA GLU A 79 16.75 -6.37 21.28
C GLU A 79 15.81 -7.46 21.83
N SER A 80 15.13 -7.20 22.94
CA SER A 80 14.14 -8.12 23.50
C SER A 80 12.91 -8.24 22.60
N GLU A 81 12.41 -7.13 22.07
CA GLU A 81 11.27 -7.11 21.17
C GLU A 81 11.58 -7.81 19.84
N ILE A 82 12.81 -7.68 19.34
CA ILE A 82 13.25 -8.36 18.13
C ILE A 82 13.28 -9.88 18.37
N LYS A 83 13.83 -10.34 19.49
CA LYS A 83 13.85 -11.78 19.84
C LYS A 83 12.45 -12.34 20.04
N GLU A 84 11.57 -11.63 20.75
CA GLU A 84 10.17 -12.02 20.89
C GLU A 84 9.47 -12.13 19.53
N ALA A 85 9.86 -11.27 18.59
CA ALA A 85 9.35 -11.26 17.23
C ALA A 85 9.82 -12.47 16.42
N GLU A 86 11.08 -12.84 16.52
CA GLU A 86 11.69 -13.99 15.85
C GLU A 86 11.16 -15.33 16.41
N ASP A 87 10.87 -15.37 17.71
CA ASP A 87 10.38 -16.57 18.41
C ASP A 87 8.89 -16.86 18.16
N VAL A 88 8.17 -15.97 17.44
CA VAL A 88 6.74 -16.15 17.15
C VAL A 88 6.54 -17.29 16.17
N ASN A 89 5.71 -18.26 16.52
CA ASN A 89 5.28 -19.30 15.61
C ASN A 89 4.26 -18.74 14.60
N VAL A 90 4.71 -18.50 13.39
CA VAL A 90 3.90 -17.89 12.31
C VAL A 90 2.67 -18.73 11.95
N GLU A 91 2.74 -20.06 12.10
CA GLU A 91 1.64 -20.98 11.80
C GLU A 91 0.46 -20.85 12.78
N GLU A 92 0.72 -20.35 13.99
CA GLU A 92 -0.29 -20.11 15.02
C GLU A 92 -0.98 -18.75 14.91
N LEU A 93 -0.48 -17.87 14.00
CA LEU A 93 -1.08 -16.57 13.78
C LEU A 93 -2.36 -16.71 12.94
N LEU A 94 -3.40 -15.98 13.31
CA LEU A 94 -4.63 -15.90 12.53
C LEU A 94 -4.42 -15.28 11.15
N ASP A 95 -3.54 -14.29 11.06
CA ASP A 95 -3.04 -13.73 9.81
C ASP A 95 -1.54 -14.03 9.69
N ASN A 96 -1.20 -15.00 8.87
CA ASN A 96 0.16 -15.48 8.66
C ASN A 96 0.88 -14.81 7.49
N LEU A 97 0.30 -13.73 6.93
CA LEU A 97 0.91 -12.95 5.85
C LEU A 97 1.57 -11.68 6.39
N ALA A 98 2.70 -11.31 5.79
CA ALA A 98 3.43 -10.10 6.17
C ALA A 98 2.67 -8.80 5.87
N ARG A 99 1.70 -8.82 4.96
CA ARG A 99 0.98 -7.63 4.48
C ARG A 99 1.90 -6.52 3.99
N ASN A 100 3.02 -6.92 3.38
CA ASN A 100 4.00 -6.03 2.82
C ASN A 100 3.80 -5.94 1.30
N ASP A 101 3.41 -4.76 0.81
CA ASP A 101 3.11 -4.53 -0.61
C ASP A 101 4.33 -4.73 -1.53
N ASN A 102 5.56 -4.65 -0.97
CA ASN A 102 6.79 -4.89 -1.73
C ASN A 102 7.06 -6.38 -1.97
N ILE A 103 6.54 -7.25 -1.10
CA ILE A 103 6.69 -8.71 -1.15
C ILE A 103 5.33 -9.38 -0.93
N PRO A 104 4.42 -9.30 -1.90
CA PRO A 104 3.10 -9.91 -1.80
C PRO A 104 3.18 -11.39 -1.45
N GLU A 105 2.28 -11.87 -0.60
CA GLU A 105 2.19 -13.28 -0.17
C GLU A 105 3.38 -13.79 0.68
N ALA A 106 4.30 -12.92 1.09
CA ALA A 106 5.36 -13.32 2.02
C ALA A 106 4.77 -13.71 3.38
N SER A 107 5.40 -14.71 4.00
CA SER A 107 5.04 -15.14 5.35
C SER A 107 5.27 -14.03 6.38
N ALA A 108 4.53 -14.12 7.48
CA ALA A 108 4.58 -13.16 8.56
C ALA A 108 5.87 -13.24 9.41
N ASP A 109 6.95 -13.76 8.88
CA ASP A 109 8.27 -13.75 9.50
C ASP A 109 8.77 -12.31 9.70
N ASP A 110 9.52 -12.09 10.78
CA ASP A 110 9.99 -10.75 11.15
C ASP A 110 10.82 -10.08 10.05
N GLN A 111 11.65 -10.83 9.35
CA GLN A 111 12.46 -10.33 8.23
C GLN A 111 11.65 -9.74 7.07
N ASN A 112 10.42 -10.19 6.89
CA ASN A 112 9.53 -9.70 5.84
C ASN A 112 8.79 -8.41 6.23
N ARG A 113 8.97 -7.93 7.46
CA ARG A 113 8.23 -6.79 8.02
C ARG A 113 9.11 -5.66 8.51
N SER A 114 10.30 -5.98 9.00
CA SER A 114 11.27 -4.97 9.42
C SER A 114 11.74 -4.14 8.22
N LEU A 115 12.08 -2.88 8.48
CA LEU A 115 12.58 -1.98 7.45
C LEU A 115 14.03 -2.29 7.08
N ASP A 116 14.78 -2.82 8.03
CA ASP A 116 16.22 -3.08 7.96
C ASP A 116 16.54 -4.54 8.34
N GLU A 117 17.72 -5.01 7.93
CA GLU A 117 18.19 -6.35 8.21
C GLU A 117 18.43 -6.61 9.71
N SER A 118 18.66 -5.57 10.49
CA SER A 118 18.84 -5.68 11.95
C SER A 118 17.54 -5.85 12.70
N GLY A 119 16.40 -5.61 12.05
CA GLY A 119 15.09 -5.64 12.66
C GLY A 119 14.81 -4.50 13.64
N GLU A 120 15.70 -3.51 13.75
CA GLU A 120 15.56 -2.42 14.71
C GLU A 120 14.38 -1.50 14.38
N TRP A 121 14.12 -1.26 13.10
CA TRP A 121 13.10 -0.34 12.65
C TRP A 121 11.88 -1.04 12.08
N LEU A 122 10.73 -0.74 12.67
CA LEU A 122 9.44 -1.20 12.20
C LEU A 122 8.61 0.01 11.76
N VAL A 123 8.22 0.04 10.48
CA VAL A 123 7.38 1.09 9.90
C VAL A 123 6.12 0.46 9.34
N MET A 124 4.98 0.90 9.85
CA MET A 124 3.71 0.30 9.47
C MET A 124 2.56 1.30 9.47
N MET A 125 1.51 0.98 8.74
CA MET A 125 0.26 1.71 8.85
C MET A 125 -0.37 1.42 10.20
N GLY A 126 -0.61 2.48 10.99
CA GLY A 126 -1.25 2.39 12.32
C GLY A 126 -2.76 2.17 12.23
N VAL A 127 -3.18 1.16 11.47
CA VAL A 127 -4.60 0.81 11.29
C VAL A 127 -4.80 -0.69 11.51
N CYS A 128 -5.84 -1.02 12.26
CA CYS A 128 -6.22 -2.41 12.50
C CYS A 128 -6.70 -3.06 11.19
N THR A 129 -6.21 -4.27 10.92
CA THR A 129 -6.57 -5.03 9.72
C THR A 129 -8.04 -5.46 9.69
N HIS A 130 -8.74 -5.49 10.84
CA HIS A 130 -10.15 -5.83 10.91
C HIS A 130 -11.04 -4.79 10.21
N LEU A 131 -11.17 -3.58 10.75
CA LEU A 131 -12.01 -2.51 10.20
C LEU A 131 -11.35 -1.13 10.19
N GLY A 132 -10.01 -1.08 10.29
CA GLY A 132 -9.26 0.16 10.13
C GLY A 132 -9.27 1.11 11.34
N CYS A 133 -9.65 0.66 12.55
CA CYS A 133 -9.49 1.44 13.77
C CYS A 133 -7.99 1.68 14.05
N VAL A 134 -7.66 2.77 14.72
CA VAL A 134 -6.29 3.06 15.15
C VAL A 134 -6.01 2.31 16.45
N PRO A 135 -5.05 1.38 16.46
CA PRO A 135 -4.71 0.65 17.68
C PRO A 135 -3.99 1.54 18.70
N LEU A 136 -4.14 1.19 19.96
CA LEU A 136 -3.33 1.74 21.05
C LEU A 136 -1.95 1.06 21.03
N GLY A 137 -0.90 1.83 21.24
CA GLY A 137 0.47 1.35 21.26
C GLY A 137 1.05 1.21 22.69
N ASP A 138 2.37 1.15 22.77
CA ASP A 138 3.17 1.14 24.00
C ASP A 138 2.85 0.01 24.97
N GLY A 139 2.89 -1.24 24.45
CA GLY A 139 2.66 -2.41 25.29
C GLY A 139 1.20 -2.58 25.70
N ALA A 140 0.27 -2.00 24.97
CA ALA A 140 -1.14 -2.22 25.22
C ALA A 140 -1.55 -3.66 24.86
N GLY A 141 -2.46 -4.23 25.66
CA GLY A 141 -2.95 -5.60 25.47
C GLY A 141 -2.09 -6.67 26.13
N GLU A 142 -2.44 -7.93 25.91
CA GLU A 142 -1.83 -9.08 26.59
C GLU A 142 -0.46 -9.51 26.04
N PHE A 143 -0.10 -9.00 24.85
CA PHE A 143 1.05 -9.46 24.08
C PHE A 143 2.12 -8.38 23.88
N ASN A 144 2.14 -7.34 24.71
CA ASN A 144 3.10 -6.23 24.64
C ASN A 144 3.22 -5.57 23.25
N GLY A 145 2.14 -5.53 22.49
CA GLY A 145 2.11 -4.96 21.13
C GLY A 145 1.16 -3.77 21.04
N TRP A 146 0.30 -3.82 20.05
CA TRP A 146 -0.80 -2.87 19.90
C TRP A 146 -2.13 -3.53 20.20
N PHE A 147 -3.01 -2.80 20.82
CA PHE A 147 -4.35 -3.23 21.15
C PHE A 147 -5.39 -2.40 20.43
N CYS A 148 -6.30 -3.05 19.70
CA CYS A 148 -7.41 -2.37 19.06
C CYS A 148 -8.65 -2.41 19.97
N PRO A 149 -9.06 -1.26 20.56
CA PRO A 149 -10.16 -1.24 21.52
C PRO A 149 -11.54 -1.43 20.88
N CYS A 150 -11.64 -1.41 19.54
CA CYS A 150 -12.91 -1.53 18.85
C CYS A 150 -13.54 -2.93 19.03
N HIS A 151 -12.72 -3.97 18.93
CA HIS A 151 -13.17 -5.37 19.01
C HIS A 151 -12.20 -6.29 19.77
N GLY A 152 -11.21 -5.70 20.44
CA GLY A 152 -10.28 -6.47 21.27
C GLY A 152 -9.11 -7.11 20.52
N SER A 153 -8.90 -6.78 19.23
CA SER A 153 -7.78 -7.35 18.47
C SER A 153 -6.44 -6.94 19.06
N CYS A 154 -5.60 -7.92 19.38
CA CYS A 154 -4.21 -7.72 19.80
C CYS A 154 -3.29 -7.86 18.59
N LEU A 155 -2.37 -6.93 18.45
CA LEU A 155 -1.40 -6.86 17.37
C LEU A 155 -0.01 -6.94 17.97
N LEU A 156 0.79 -7.88 17.51
CA LEU A 156 2.17 -8.02 17.96
C LEU A 156 3.08 -6.96 17.32
N TYR A 157 4.21 -6.64 17.93
CA TYR A 157 5.23 -5.79 17.30
C TYR A 157 5.89 -6.45 16.09
N THR A 158 5.52 -7.66 15.79
CA THR A 158 5.94 -8.41 14.60
C THR A 158 4.93 -8.29 13.47
N SER A 159 3.66 -8.09 13.79
CA SER A 159 2.58 -8.11 12.79
C SER A 159 1.35 -7.40 13.29
N PRO A 160 0.67 -6.68 12.38
CA PRO A 160 -0.73 -6.40 12.56
C PRO A 160 -1.56 -7.68 12.30
N SER A 161 -1.42 -8.69 13.16
CA SER A 161 -2.32 -9.85 13.13
C SER A 161 -3.38 -9.67 14.21
N PRO A 162 -4.67 -9.51 13.86
CA PRO A 162 -5.70 -9.50 14.86
C PRO A 162 -5.80 -10.90 15.47
N ARG A 163 -5.71 -10.99 16.77
CA ARG A 163 -6.28 -12.10 17.52
C ARG A 163 -7.68 -11.69 17.93
N ASP A 164 -8.65 -12.31 17.35
CA ASP A 164 -10.03 -12.29 17.82
C ASP A 164 -10.21 -13.30 18.95
#